data_5a18c88306176ec0fde414af5b52587f
#
_entry.id   5a18c88306176ec0fde414af5b52587f
#
_cell.length_a   1.000
_cell.length_b   1.000
_cell.length_c   1.000
_cell.angle_alpha   90.00
_cell.angle_beta   90.00
_cell.angle_gamma   90.00
#
_symmetry.space_group_name_H-M   'P 1'
#
loop_
_entity.id
_entity.type
_entity.pdbx_description
1 polymer ?
#
loop_
_entity_poly.entity_id
_entity_poly.type
_entity_poly.pdbx_seq_one_letter_code
_entity_poly.pdbx_strand_id
1 'polypeptide(L)'
;VNGSFNKTEGYKNLVNGSFNETEGYKNLVNGTANATEGSKNLVNGSNNLTLGSKNLVNGLDNTTVGSRNLVAGAGNKTTGIKNTVTGLGNKATGAENLVTGLGNKAVGDNNKVTGMRSGAVGDENIVSGLGNKAAGDKNNVTGTDNKVIGDNNQVSGKDNLALGDKATIKGENNTVTGKLNNVTGKDNYVAGRANTNVGKSSITAGLYNKVKGDNNITDGRSNEVEGHNNIADGRTNEVTGDYNTVDGRTNKVTGKLNVASGRSNEVNGSGNSVSGIANKVTADEALAYGRSNKVEATD
;
A
#
# COMPACT_ATOMS: atom_id res chain seq x y z
N VAL A 1 -11.89 10.51 -48.53
CA VAL A 1 -11.30 9.17 -48.33
C VAL A 1 -10.15 9.02 -49.32
N ASN A 2 -8.98 8.70 -48.83
CA ASN A 2 -7.79 8.39 -49.63
C ASN A 2 -7.24 7.01 -49.30
N GLY A 3 -6.76 6.28 -50.31
CA GLY A 3 -6.19 4.93 -50.12
C GLY A 3 -7.12 3.81 -50.56
N SER A 4 -6.85 2.59 -50.12
CA SER A 4 -7.48 1.37 -50.68
C SER A 4 -8.37 0.66 -49.64
N PHE A 5 -9.50 0.15 -50.13
CA PHE A 5 -10.40 -0.69 -49.35
C PHE A 5 -10.94 -0.03 -48.05
N ASN A 6 -11.10 1.28 -48.04
CA ASN A 6 -11.71 1.96 -46.91
C ASN A 6 -13.23 1.97 -47.03
N LYS A 7 -13.96 1.65 -45.95
CA LYS A 7 -15.41 1.80 -45.83
C LYS A 7 -15.71 3.00 -44.93
N THR A 8 -16.54 3.92 -45.43
CA THR A 8 -16.83 5.16 -44.67
C THR A 8 -18.31 5.50 -44.79
N GLU A 9 -18.98 5.57 -43.63
CA GLU A 9 -20.40 5.93 -43.53
C GLU A 9 -20.56 7.19 -42.66
N GLY A 10 -21.60 7.96 -42.92
CA GLY A 10 -21.89 9.19 -42.17
C GLY A 10 -21.33 10.46 -42.78
N TYR A 11 -21.07 11.50 -41.97
CA TYR A 11 -20.85 12.86 -42.43
C TYR A 11 -19.53 13.49 -41.94
N LYS A 12 -18.80 14.11 -42.84
CA LYS A 12 -17.52 14.82 -42.56
C LYS A 12 -16.38 13.91 -42.03
N ASN A 13 -16.36 12.64 -42.35
CA ASN A 13 -15.26 11.77 -42.00
C ASN A 13 -14.09 11.96 -43.01
N LEU A 14 -12.86 12.03 -42.48
CA LEU A 14 -11.62 12.04 -43.27
C LEU A 14 -10.86 10.75 -42.97
N VAL A 15 -10.69 9.89 -43.99
CA VAL A 15 -10.06 8.58 -43.85
C VAL A 15 -8.91 8.46 -44.84
N ASN A 16 -7.72 8.16 -44.36
CA ASN A 16 -6.51 7.96 -45.16
C ASN A 16 -5.87 6.62 -44.82
N GLY A 17 -5.46 5.87 -45.82
CA GLY A 17 -4.80 4.58 -45.65
C GLY A 17 -5.57 3.40 -46.22
N SER A 18 -5.47 2.23 -45.61
CA SER A 18 -6.05 1.03 -46.19
C SER A 18 -6.84 0.20 -45.18
N PHE A 19 -7.92 -0.40 -45.65
CA PHE A 19 -8.78 -1.31 -44.85
C PHE A 19 -9.41 -0.66 -43.62
N ASN A 20 -9.56 0.67 -43.56
CA ASN A 20 -10.21 1.33 -42.45
C ASN A 20 -11.75 1.28 -42.60
N GLU A 21 -12.46 1.03 -41.50
CA GLU A 21 -13.90 1.16 -41.39
C GLU A 21 -14.26 2.32 -40.47
N THR A 22 -15.02 3.29 -40.97
CA THR A 22 -15.32 4.51 -40.21
C THR A 22 -16.80 4.85 -40.36
N GLU A 23 -17.50 4.93 -39.23
CA GLU A 23 -18.91 5.30 -39.17
C GLU A 23 -19.12 6.50 -38.25
N GLY A 24 -19.99 7.44 -38.66
CA GLY A 24 -20.43 8.55 -37.81
C GLY A 24 -20.07 9.94 -38.31
N TYR A 25 -19.63 10.84 -37.39
CA TYR A 25 -19.52 12.27 -37.68
C TYR A 25 -18.17 12.88 -37.30
N LYS A 26 -17.53 13.54 -38.26
CA LYS A 26 -16.25 14.25 -38.05
C LYS A 26 -15.11 13.40 -37.51
N ASN A 27 -15.00 12.17 -37.88
CA ASN A 27 -13.84 11.32 -37.51
C ASN A 27 -12.66 11.58 -38.46
N LEU A 28 -11.44 11.57 -37.92
CA LEU A 28 -10.19 11.56 -38.69
C LEU A 28 -9.47 10.24 -38.41
N VAL A 29 -9.31 9.41 -39.42
CA VAL A 29 -8.69 8.08 -39.31
C VAL A 29 -7.54 7.99 -40.31
N ASN A 30 -6.34 7.70 -39.81
CA ASN A 30 -5.14 7.49 -40.61
C ASN A 30 -4.50 6.15 -40.29
N GLY A 31 -4.16 5.39 -41.32
CA GLY A 31 -3.44 4.13 -41.11
C GLY A 31 -4.11 2.92 -41.72
N THR A 32 -3.96 1.76 -41.07
CA THR A 32 -4.39 0.50 -41.65
C THR A 32 -5.29 -0.29 -40.71
N ALA A 33 -6.37 -0.82 -41.23
CA ALA A 33 -7.28 -1.72 -40.51
C ALA A 33 -7.86 -1.13 -39.20
N ASN A 34 -8.06 0.17 -39.12
CA ASN A 34 -8.71 0.79 -37.97
C ASN A 34 -10.23 0.73 -38.13
N ALA A 35 -10.94 0.38 -37.04
CA ALA A 35 -12.40 0.49 -36.94
C ALA A 35 -12.79 1.63 -36.00
N THR A 36 -13.57 2.59 -36.51
CA THR A 36 -13.94 3.81 -35.76
C THR A 36 -15.43 4.07 -35.91
N GLU A 37 -16.14 4.08 -34.80
CA GLU A 37 -17.56 4.39 -34.75
C GLU A 37 -17.81 5.55 -33.79
N GLY A 38 -18.64 6.51 -34.19
CA GLY A 38 -19.04 7.63 -33.35
C GLY A 38 -18.66 8.98 -33.88
N SER A 39 -18.25 9.92 -33.00
CA SER A 39 -18.05 11.30 -33.44
C SER A 39 -16.79 11.97 -32.93
N LYS A 40 -16.14 12.73 -33.80
CA LYS A 40 -14.97 13.57 -33.47
C LYS A 40 -13.79 12.76 -32.92
N ASN A 41 -13.63 11.51 -33.33
CA ASN A 41 -12.47 10.70 -32.97
C ASN A 41 -11.28 11.00 -33.90
N LEU A 42 -10.07 10.98 -33.35
CA LEU A 42 -8.81 10.99 -34.09
C LEU A 42 -8.10 9.67 -33.85
N VAL A 43 -7.94 8.88 -34.88
CA VAL A 43 -7.31 7.55 -34.82
C VAL A 43 -6.15 7.49 -35.79
N ASN A 44 -4.95 7.21 -35.28
CA ASN A 44 -3.75 7.01 -36.09
C ASN A 44 -3.09 5.67 -35.76
N GLY A 45 -2.68 4.94 -36.78
CA GLY A 45 -1.94 3.69 -36.59
C GLY A 45 -2.64 2.49 -37.21
N SER A 46 -2.51 1.32 -36.61
CA SER A 46 -3.03 0.09 -37.18
C SER A 46 -3.83 -0.75 -36.19
N ASN A 47 -4.86 -1.42 -36.69
CA ASN A 47 -5.72 -2.33 -35.92
C ASN A 47 -6.36 -1.71 -34.68
N ASN A 48 -6.59 -0.41 -34.65
CA ASN A 48 -7.25 0.21 -33.52
C ASN A 48 -8.78 0.11 -33.63
N LEU A 49 -9.45 -0.22 -32.53
CA LEU A 49 -10.91 -0.17 -32.38
C LEU A 49 -11.27 1.03 -31.51
N THR A 50 -12.06 1.96 -32.05
CA THR A 50 -12.49 3.16 -31.32
C THR A 50 -14.00 3.34 -31.43
N LEU A 51 -14.69 3.22 -30.29
CA LEU A 51 -16.13 3.38 -30.19
C LEU A 51 -16.46 4.56 -29.27
N GLY A 52 -17.22 5.53 -29.75
CA GLY A 52 -17.67 6.67 -28.97
C GLY A 52 -17.26 8.02 -29.49
N SER A 53 -16.94 8.97 -28.62
CA SER A 53 -16.75 10.35 -29.08
C SER A 53 -15.54 11.07 -28.49
N LYS A 54 -14.90 11.90 -29.31
CA LYS A 54 -13.77 12.76 -28.91
C LYS A 54 -12.57 11.97 -28.37
N ASN A 55 -12.36 10.74 -28.83
CA ASN A 55 -11.19 9.96 -28.44
C ASN A 55 -10.00 10.29 -29.35
N LEU A 56 -8.80 10.30 -28.77
CA LEU A 56 -7.54 10.35 -29.48
C LEU A 56 -6.81 9.01 -29.27
N VAL A 57 -6.64 8.25 -30.34
CA VAL A 57 -6.01 6.92 -30.29
C VAL A 57 -4.82 6.89 -31.24
N ASN A 58 -3.67 6.54 -30.74
CA ASN A 58 -2.42 6.49 -31.47
C ASN A 58 -1.70 5.16 -31.25
N GLY A 59 -1.40 4.41 -32.28
CA GLY A 59 -0.57 3.22 -32.16
C GLY A 59 -1.15 1.96 -32.77
N LEU A 60 -0.91 0.83 -32.11
CA LEU A 60 -1.18 -0.50 -32.64
C LEU A 60 -2.11 -1.31 -31.71
N ASP A 61 -3.12 -1.96 -32.26
CA ASP A 61 -3.99 -2.90 -31.54
C ASP A 61 -4.68 -2.31 -30.29
N ASN A 62 -4.94 -1.01 -30.24
CA ASN A 62 -5.61 -0.40 -29.10
C ASN A 62 -7.14 -0.55 -29.21
N THR A 63 -7.80 -0.79 -28.08
CA THR A 63 -9.27 -0.78 -27.97
C THR A 63 -9.71 0.36 -27.06
N THR A 64 -10.52 1.26 -27.58
CA THR A 64 -11.02 2.43 -26.83
C THR A 64 -12.54 2.53 -26.96
N VAL A 65 -13.22 2.48 -25.83
CA VAL A 65 -14.69 2.60 -25.74
C VAL A 65 -15.05 3.72 -24.78
N GLY A 66 -15.83 4.66 -25.25
CA GLY A 66 -16.28 5.78 -24.42
C GLY A 66 -15.96 7.16 -24.98
N SER A 67 -15.66 8.12 -24.14
CA SER A 67 -15.48 9.49 -24.61
C SER A 67 -14.31 10.23 -24.00
N ARG A 68 -13.66 11.10 -24.79
CA ARG A 68 -12.55 11.95 -24.36
C ARG A 68 -11.33 11.18 -23.84
N ASN A 69 -11.13 9.95 -24.29
CA ASN A 69 -9.97 9.18 -23.91
C ASN A 69 -8.76 9.51 -24.78
N LEU A 70 -7.58 9.53 -24.17
CA LEU A 70 -6.28 9.61 -24.83
C LEU A 70 -5.57 8.26 -24.69
N VAL A 71 -5.34 7.57 -25.79
CA VAL A 71 -4.69 6.25 -25.79
C VAL A 71 -3.51 6.26 -26.74
N ALA A 72 -2.32 5.91 -26.25
CA ALA A 72 -1.12 5.87 -27.07
C ALA A 72 -0.27 4.63 -26.75
N GLY A 73 0.25 3.98 -27.80
CA GLY A 73 1.09 2.79 -27.66
C GLY A 73 0.47 1.54 -28.30
N ALA A 74 0.66 0.39 -27.68
CA ALA A 74 0.18 -0.84 -28.27
C ALA A 74 -0.60 -1.75 -27.29
N GLY A 75 -1.65 -2.38 -27.78
CA GLY A 75 -2.43 -3.35 -27.04
C GLY A 75 -3.15 -2.79 -25.81
N ASN A 76 -3.35 -1.48 -25.73
CA ASN A 76 -4.03 -0.86 -24.59
C ASN A 76 -5.56 -1.03 -24.70
N LYS A 77 -6.23 -1.25 -23.57
CA LYS A 77 -7.68 -1.34 -23.48
C LYS A 77 -8.26 -0.28 -22.56
N THR A 78 -9.03 0.64 -23.11
CA THR A 78 -9.61 1.77 -22.38
C THR A 78 -11.12 1.74 -22.48
N THR A 79 -11.81 1.82 -21.34
CA THR A 79 -13.27 1.91 -21.29
C THR A 79 -13.70 2.98 -20.32
N GLY A 80 -14.50 3.95 -20.77
CA GLY A 80 -15.00 5.01 -19.91
C GLY A 80 -14.74 6.42 -20.44
N ILE A 81 -14.49 7.36 -19.54
CA ILE A 81 -14.46 8.79 -19.88
C ILE A 81 -13.17 9.46 -19.40
N LYS A 82 -12.53 10.26 -20.24
CA LYS A 82 -11.34 11.06 -19.92
C LYS A 82 -10.13 10.27 -19.41
N ASN A 83 -10.01 9.00 -19.75
CA ASN A 83 -8.83 8.24 -19.38
C ASN A 83 -7.63 8.60 -20.25
N THR A 84 -6.45 8.61 -19.65
CA THR A 84 -5.16 8.73 -20.36
C THR A 84 -4.39 7.43 -20.17
N VAL A 85 -4.16 6.70 -21.26
CA VAL A 85 -3.50 5.39 -21.25
C VAL A 85 -2.33 5.39 -22.24
N THR A 86 -1.13 5.18 -21.73
CA THR A 86 0.08 5.20 -22.56
C THR A 86 1.00 4.01 -22.27
N GLY A 87 1.60 3.45 -23.31
CA GLY A 87 2.54 2.33 -23.20
C GLY A 87 2.02 1.06 -23.81
N LEU A 88 2.31 -0.08 -23.18
CA LEU A 88 2.06 -1.39 -23.76
C LEU A 88 1.15 -2.24 -22.84
N GLY A 89 0.04 -2.72 -23.41
CA GLY A 89 -0.84 -3.68 -22.74
C GLY A 89 -1.53 -3.16 -21.48
N ASN A 90 -1.70 -1.86 -21.34
CA ASN A 90 -2.35 -1.27 -20.17
C ASN A 90 -3.89 -1.34 -20.28
N LYS A 91 -4.56 -1.38 -19.12
CA LYS A 91 -6.02 -1.37 -19.04
C LYS A 91 -6.53 -0.26 -18.11
N ALA A 92 -7.43 0.57 -18.61
CA ALA A 92 -8.17 1.55 -17.81
C ALA A 92 -9.68 1.32 -17.96
N THR A 93 -10.40 1.33 -16.84
CA THR A 93 -11.87 1.21 -16.82
C THR A 93 -12.42 2.19 -15.79
N GLY A 94 -13.34 3.06 -16.17
CA GLY A 94 -13.89 4.12 -15.34
C GLY A 94 -13.59 5.50 -15.90
N ALA A 95 -13.49 6.50 -15.04
CA ALA A 95 -13.27 7.88 -15.45
C ALA A 95 -11.95 8.47 -14.93
N GLU A 96 -11.35 9.32 -15.73
CA GLU A 96 -10.20 10.16 -15.33
C GLU A 96 -8.96 9.38 -14.85
N ASN A 97 -8.80 8.11 -15.25
CA ASN A 97 -7.63 7.32 -14.91
C ASN A 97 -6.41 7.71 -15.75
N LEU A 98 -5.24 7.77 -15.12
CA LEU A 98 -3.94 7.89 -15.77
C LEU A 98 -3.16 6.58 -15.62
N VAL A 99 -2.98 5.85 -16.72
CA VAL A 99 -2.29 4.56 -16.72
C VAL A 99 -1.11 4.60 -17.69
N THR A 100 0.09 4.41 -17.17
CA THR A 100 1.31 4.57 -17.97
C THR A 100 2.31 3.44 -17.70
N GLY A 101 2.91 2.88 -18.76
CA GLY A 101 3.96 1.87 -18.66
C GLY A 101 3.59 0.54 -19.30
N LEU A 102 3.87 -0.56 -18.63
CA LEU A 102 3.71 -1.91 -19.19
C LEU A 102 2.76 -2.77 -18.34
N GLY A 103 1.66 -3.21 -18.94
CA GLY A 103 0.75 -4.18 -18.33
C GLY A 103 0.05 -3.71 -17.06
N ASN A 104 -0.13 -2.41 -16.89
CA ASN A 104 -0.79 -1.82 -15.72
C ASN A 104 -2.31 -1.86 -15.85
N LYS A 105 -3.01 -1.85 -14.69
CA LYS A 105 -4.46 -1.89 -14.64
C LYS A 105 -5.02 -0.84 -13.68
N ALA A 106 -5.97 -0.05 -14.14
CA ALA A 106 -6.80 0.81 -13.29
C ALA A 106 -8.28 0.47 -13.48
N VAL A 107 -9.02 0.34 -12.39
CA VAL A 107 -10.47 0.12 -12.38
C VAL A 107 -11.08 1.00 -11.31
N GLY A 108 -12.04 1.83 -11.68
CA GLY A 108 -12.61 2.89 -10.87
C GLY A 108 -12.23 4.26 -11.41
N ASP A 109 -12.34 5.29 -10.61
CA ASP A 109 -12.18 6.65 -11.06
C ASP A 109 -10.93 7.33 -10.47
N ASN A 110 -10.33 8.27 -11.20
CA ASN A 110 -9.20 9.08 -10.75
C ASN A 110 -7.95 8.30 -10.29
N ASN A 111 -7.75 7.08 -10.76
CA ASN A 111 -6.55 6.32 -10.40
C ASN A 111 -5.34 6.76 -11.23
N LYS A 112 -4.17 6.83 -10.58
CA LYS A 112 -2.88 7.02 -11.23
C LYS A 112 -2.03 5.76 -11.07
N VAL A 113 -1.83 5.00 -12.15
CA VAL A 113 -1.04 3.77 -12.14
C VAL A 113 0.12 3.89 -13.11
N THR A 114 1.35 3.82 -12.60
CA THR A 114 2.56 4.00 -13.39
C THR A 114 3.58 2.89 -13.10
N GLY A 115 4.33 2.48 -14.11
CA GLY A 115 5.36 1.46 -13.95
C GLY A 115 5.07 0.18 -14.71
N MET A 116 5.24 -0.96 -14.06
CA MET A 116 5.12 -2.26 -14.70
C MET A 116 4.28 -3.23 -13.85
N ARG A 117 3.29 -3.88 -14.48
CA ARG A 117 2.43 -4.91 -13.86
C ARG A 117 1.76 -4.48 -12.56
N SER A 118 1.56 -3.19 -12.38
CA SER A 118 0.92 -2.60 -11.21
C SER A 118 -0.58 -2.41 -11.44
N GLY A 119 -1.36 -2.42 -10.34
CA GLY A 119 -2.81 -2.29 -10.45
C GLY A 119 -3.47 -1.52 -9.32
N ALA A 120 -4.53 -0.79 -9.67
CA ALA A 120 -5.45 -0.13 -8.76
C ALA A 120 -6.88 -0.58 -9.02
N VAL A 121 -7.65 -0.80 -7.96
CA VAL A 121 -9.09 -1.08 -7.98
C VAL A 121 -9.73 -0.24 -6.89
N GLY A 122 -10.71 0.57 -7.24
CA GLY A 122 -11.30 1.61 -6.41
C GLY A 122 -10.96 3.00 -6.93
N ASP A 123 -11.12 4.03 -6.12
CA ASP A 123 -11.01 5.40 -6.58
C ASP A 123 -9.81 6.15 -5.97
N GLU A 124 -9.28 7.11 -6.70
CA GLU A 124 -8.22 8.02 -6.24
C GLU A 124 -6.93 7.31 -5.77
N ASN A 125 -6.63 6.10 -6.24
CA ASN A 125 -5.40 5.41 -5.89
C ASN A 125 -4.20 5.93 -6.69
N ILE A 126 -3.03 6.03 -6.04
CA ILE A 126 -1.73 6.28 -6.67
C ILE A 126 -0.89 5.03 -6.50
N VAL A 127 -0.56 4.37 -7.59
CA VAL A 127 0.24 3.13 -7.58
C VAL A 127 1.41 3.28 -8.55
N SER A 128 2.62 3.15 -8.05
CA SER A 128 3.82 3.31 -8.88
C SER A 128 4.90 2.26 -8.59
N GLY A 129 5.63 1.85 -9.62
CA GLY A 129 6.71 0.87 -9.52
C GLY A 129 6.40 -0.46 -10.18
N LEU A 130 6.86 -1.55 -9.59
CA LEU A 130 6.77 -2.89 -10.14
C LEU A 130 5.84 -3.78 -9.31
N GLY A 131 4.86 -4.41 -9.95
CA GLY A 131 4.05 -5.46 -9.30
C GLY A 131 3.12 -5.00 -8.18
N ASN A 132 3.02 -3.71 -7.91
CA ASN A 132 2.22 -3.18 -6.81
C ASN A 132 0.71 -3.34 -7.07
N LYS A 133 -0.05 -3.63 -6.01
CA LYS A 133 -1.51 -3.78 -6.07
C LYS A 133 -2.18 -3.00 -4.95
N ALA A 134 -3.15 -2.17 -5.31
CA ALA A 134 -4.02 -1.46 -4.38
C ALA A 134 -5.48 -1.81 -4.65
N ALA A 135 -6.24 -2.09 -3.61
CA ALA A 135 -7.69 -2.28 -3.65
C ALA A 135 -8.34 -1.50 -2.51
N GLY A 136 -9.33 -0.68 -2.84
CA GLY A 136 -9.92 0.34 -1.99
C GLY A 136 -9.62 1.74 -2.50
N ASP A 137 -9.88 2.75 -1.69
CA ASP A 137 -9.80 4.13 -2.15
C ASP A 137 -8.63 4.91 -1.51
N LYS A 138 -8.08 5.86 -2.25
CA LYS A 138 -7.07 6.82 -1.75
C LYS A 138 -5.78 6.17 -1.23
N ASN A 139 -5.42 5.02 -1.76
CA ASN A 139 -4.16 4.38 -1.41
C ASN A 139 -2.99 4.98 -2.20
N ASN A 140 -1.86 5.17 -1.53
CA ASN A 140 -0.60 5.56 -2.16
C ASN A 140 0.42 4.44 -1.98
N VAL A 141 0.74 3.74 -3.07
CA VAL A 141 1.58 2.52 -3.05
C VAL A 141 2.76 2.70 -3.99
N THR A 142 3.96 2.63 -3.46
CA THR A 142 5.19 2.82 -4.24
C THR A 142 6.22 1.73 -3.94
N GLY A 143 7.00 1.35 -4.96
CA GLY A 143 8.06 0.36 -4.80
C GLY A 143 7.83 -0.92 -5.58
N THR A 144 8.04 -2.07 -4.95
CA THR A 144 8.00 -3.37 -5.63
C THR A 144 7.15 -4.37 -4.84
N ASP A 145 6.22 -5.03 -5.54
CA ASP A 145 5.41 -6.16 -5.06
C ASP A 145 4.64 -5.89 -3.75
N ASN A 146 4.28 -4.63 -3.48
CA ASN A 146 3.44 -4.29 -2.34
C ASN A 146 1.98 -4.61 -2.63
N LYS A 147 1.27 -5.14 -1.62
CA LYS A 147 -0.17 -5.43 -1.68
C LYS A 147 -0.93 -4.66 -0.60
N VAL A 148 -1.92 -3.90 -1.02
CA VAL A 148 -2.73 -3.04 -0.15
C VAL A 148 -4.20 -3.32 -0.37
N ILE A 149 -4.93 -3.55 0.71
CA ILE A 149 -6.38 -3.74 0.73
C ILE A 149 -6.97 -2.89 1.86
N GLY A 150 -7.87 -1.99 1.52
CA GLY A 150 -8.46 -0.99 2.41
C GLY A 150 -8.22 0.42 1.93
N ASP A 151 -8.52 1.41 2.76
CA ASP A 151 -8.57 2.80 2.33
C ASP A 151 -7.51 3.67 2.99
N ASN A 152 -7.06 4.70 2.25
CA ASN A 152 -6.15 5.73 2.76
C ASN A 152 -4.79 5.21 3.26
N ASN A 153 -4.29 4.10 2.72
CA ASN A 153 -2.99 3.54 3.11
C ASN A 153 -1.84 4.22 2.37
N GLN A 154 -0.71 4.38 3.05
CA GLN A 154 0.56 4.83 2.49
C GLN A 154 1.59 3.72 2.63
N VAL A 155 1.97 3.09 1.54
CA VAL A 155 2.89 1.94 1.55
C VAL A 155 4.05 2.20 0.61
N SER A 156 5.26 2.11 1.12
CA SER A 156 6.47 2.27 0.34
C SER A 156 7.52 1.21 0.67
N GLY A 157 8.23 0.74 -0.35
CA GLY A 157 9.27 -0.27 -0.20
C GLY A 157 9.00 -1.54 -0.99
N LYS A 158 9.27 -2.68 -0.41
CA LYS A 158 9.22 -3.95 -1.11
C LYS A 158 8.47 -5.02 -0.31
N ASP A 159 7.66 -5.82 -1.00
CA ASP A 159 6.97 -6.99 -0.44
C ASP A 159 6.13 -6.70 0.82
N ASN A 160 5.59 -5.48 0.97
CA ASN A 160 4.75 -5.15 2.11
C ASN A 160 3.29 -5.53 1.87
N LEU A 161 2.61 -5.99 2.93
CA LEU A 161 1.19 -6.30 2.96
C LEU A 161 0.46 -5.37 3.94
N ALA A 162 -0.48 -4.58 3.46
CA ALA A 162 -1.40 -3.78 4.27
C ALA A 162 -2.83 -4.29 4.11
N LEU A 163 -3.47 -4.65 5.22
CA LEU A 163 -4.86 -5.08 5.28
C LEU A 163 -5.62 -4.21 6.29
N GLY A 164 -6.39 -3.26 5.81
CA GLY A 164 -7.11 -2.31 6.64
C GLY A 164 -6.87 -0.87 6.22
N ASP A 165 -7.19 0.08 7.10
CA ASP A 165 -7.25 1.48 6.72
C ASP A 165 -6.20 2.35 7.39
N LYS A 166 -5.76 3.38 6.69
CA LYS A 166 -4.86 4.43 7.22
C LYS A 166 -3.56 3.87 7.78
N ALA A 167 -3.07 2.78 7.23
CA ALA A 167 -1.75 2.26 7.55
C ALA A 167 -0.66 3.09 6.86
N THR A 168 0.45 3.31 7.58
CA THR A 168 1.69 3.84 6.99
C THR A 168 2.77 2.78 7.11
N ILE A 169 3.31 2.32 5.99
CA ILE A 169 4.34 1.30 5.96
C ILE A 169 5.53 1.80 5.13
N LYS A 170 6.71 1.71 5.72
CA LYS A 170 7.98 2.01 5.05
C LYS A 170 8.97 0.89 5.29
N GLY A 171 9.44 0.23 4.23
CA GLY A 171 10.44 -0.82 4.40
C GLY A 171 10.16 -2.07 3.57
N GLU A 172 10.54 -3.21 4.11
CA GLU A 172 10.54 -4.47 3.37
C GLU A 172 9.85 -5.58 4.18
N ASN A 173 9.02 -6.37 3.50
CA ASN A 173 8.40 -7.58 4.03
C ASN A 173 7.61 -7.35 5.33
N ASN A 174 6.94 -6.22 5.47
CA ASN A 174 6.10 -5.96 6.63
C ASN A 174 4.66 -6.40 6.38
N THR A 175 4.03 -7.03 7.37
CA THR A 175 2.61 -7.38 7.36
C THR A 175 1.88 -6.54 8.40
N VAL A 176 0.92 -5.73 7.94
CA VAL A 176 0.18 -4.81 8.79
C VAL A 176 -1.31 -5.02 8.61
N THR A 177 -2.01 -5.28 9.69
CA THR A 177 -3.47 -5.50 9.69
C THR A 177 -4.17 -4.56 10.67
N GLY A 178 -5.36 -4.10 10.28
CA GLY A 178 -6.17 -3.22 11.13
C GLY A 178 -6.10 -1.75 10.74
N LYS A 179 -6.13 -0.85 11.71
CA LYS A 179 -6.36 0.57 11.41
C LYS A 179 -5.35 1.50 12.07
N LEU A 180 -4.88 2.52 11.34
CA LEU A 180 -3.98 3.56 11.86
C LEU A 180 -2.61 3.04 12.34
N ASN A 181 -2.14 1.92 11.86
CA ASN A 181 -0.84 1.40 12.25
C ASN A 181 0.30 2.08 11.46
N ASN A 182 1.41 2.36 12.14
CA ASN A 182 2.60 2.97 11.55
C ASN A 182 3.80 2.02 11.71
N VAL A 183 4.37 1.56 10.60
CA VAL A 183 5.44 0.57 10.60
C VAL A 183 6.61 1.05 9.75
N THR A 184 7.80 1.01 10.34
CA THR A 184 9.04 1.32 9.62
C THR A 184 10.07 0.24 9.90
N GLY A 185 10.61 -0.38 8.87
CA GLY A 185 11.65 -1.39 9.02
C GLY A 185 11.43 -2.61 8.15
N LYS A 186 11.82 -3.77 8.66
CA LYS A 186 11.83 -5.01 7.90
C LYS A 186 11.25 -6.18 8.69
N ASP A 187 10.53 -7.07 8.01
CA ASP A 187 10.01 -8.31 8.57
C ASP A 187 9.12 -8.14 9.82
N ASN A 188 8.41 -7.02 9.94
CA ASN A 188 7.54 -6.78 11.09
C ASN A 188 6.12 -7.27 10.84
N TYR A 189 5.48 -7.78 11.91
CA TYR A 189 4.06 -8.09 11.95
C TYR A 189 3.35 -7.17 12.93
N VAL A 190 2.41 -6.37 12.42
CA VAL A 190 1.67 -5.42 13.25
C VAL A 190 0.17 -5.60 13.06
N ALA A 191 -0.54 -5.86 14.16
CA ALA A 191 -1.97 -6.09 14.14
C ALA A 191 -2.74 -5.20 15.14
N GLY A 192 -3.94 -4.79 14.79
CA GLY A 192 -4.80 -4.03 15.69
C GLY A 192 -4.94 -2.56 15.29
N ARG A 193 -4.90 -1.65 16.28
CA ARG A 193 -5.20 -0.25 16.02
C ARG A 193 -4.18 0.70 16.62
N ALA A 194 -3.73 1.65 15.82
CA ALA A 194 -2.88 2.75 16.23
C ALA A 194 -1.55 2.31 16.89
N ASN A 195 -1.01 1.18 16.43
CA ASN A 195 0.29 0.72 16.88
C ASN A 195 1.40 1.38 16.05
N THR A 196 2.54 1.64 16.70
CA THR A 196 3.75 2.11 16.05
C THR A 196 4.86 1.10 16.25
N ASN A 197 5.49 0.66 15.17
CA ASN A 197 6.61 -0.27 15.19
C ASN A 197 7.75 0.27 14.33
N VAL A 198 8.92 0.41 14.92
CA VAL A 198 10.14 0.87 14.24
C VAL A 198 11.27 -0.11 14.56
N GLY A 199 11.67 -0.92 13.59
CA GLY A 199 12.70 -1.94 13.79
C GLY A 199 12.57 -3.11 12.85
N LYS A 200 13.14 -4.25 13.23
CA LYS A 200 13.13 -5.47 12.45
C LYS A 200 12.56 -6.63 13.23
N SER A 201 11.88 -7.52 12.53
CA SER A 201 11.43 -8.83 13.07
C SER A 201 10.62 -8.72 14.36
N SER A 202 9.89 -7.61 14.54
CA SER A 202 9.09 -7.40 15.74
C SER A 202 7.63 -7.73 15.49
N ILE A 203 6.96 -8.24 16.52
CA ILE A 203 5.53 -8.53 16.53
C ILE A 203 4.85 -7.52 17.48
N THR A 204 3.87 -6.79 16.96
CA THR A 204 3.11 -5.82 17.75
C THR A 204 1.63 -6.03 17.52
N ALA A 205 0.91 -6.39 18.57
CA ALA A 205 -0.52 -6.63 18.50
C ALA A 205 -1.30 -5.76 19.52
N GLY A 206 -2.58 -5.51 19.23
CA GLY A 206 -3.43 -4.80 20.17
C GLY A 206 -3.66 -3.33 19.85
N LEU A 207 -3.60 -2.46 20.86
CA LEU A 207 -4.10 -1.09 20.77
C LEU A 207 -3.10 -0.08 21.35
N TYR A 208 -2.68 0.90 20.54
CA TYR A 208 -1.78 2.00 20.94
C TYR A 208 -0.40 1.55 21.46
N ASN A 209 0.12 0.42 21.04
CA ASN A 209 1.46 -0.01 21.42
C ASN A 209 2.52 0.75 20.61
N LYS A 210 3.64 1.06 21.25
CA LYS A 210 4.79 1.71 20.62
C LYS A 210 6.04 0.87 20.83
N VAL A 211 6.65 0.43 19.75
CA VAL A 211 7.82 -0.45 19.75
C VAL A 211 8.94 0.17 18.94
N LYS A 212 10.12 0.23 19.51
CA LYS A 212 11.33 0.70 18.85
C LYS A 212 12.48 -0.27 19.13
N GLY A 213 13.06 -0.83 18.09
CA GLY A 213 14.12 -1.84 18.15
C GLY A 213 13.70 -3.17 17.52
N ASP A 214 14.59 -4.14 17.59
CA ASP A 214 14.46 -5.38 16.83
C ASP A 214 14.02 -6.56 17.71
N ASN A 215 13.33 -7.51 17.09
CA ASN A 215 12.91 -8.78 17.70
C ASN A 215 12.04 -8.61 18.97
N ASN A 216 11.27 -7.56 19.07
CA ASN A 216 10.38 -7.35 20.20
C ASN A 216 9.02 -8.01 19.95
N ILE A 217 8.42 -8.55 21.01
CA ILE A 217 7.03 -9.04 21.01
C ILE A 217 6.24 -8.17 21.98
N THR A 218 5.23 -7.47 21.45
CA THR A 218 4.40 -6.57 22.26
C THR A 218 2.94 -6.84 21.99
N ASP A 219 2.19 -7.21 23.02
CA ASP A 219 0.76 -7.42 22.94
C ASP A 219 -0.01 -6.60 23.99
N GLY A 220 -1.26 -6.35 23.73
CA GLY A 220 -2.14 -5.67 24.67
C GLY A 220 -2.38 -4.19 24.36
N ARG A 221 -2.31 -3.33 25.38
CA ARG A 221 -2.71 -1.93 25.23
C ARG A 221 -1.71 -0.93 25.80
N SER A 222 -1.33 0.03 24.99
CA SER A 222 -0.52 1.17 25.39
C SER A 222 0.84 0.77 26.02
N ASN A 223 1.42 -0.34 25.58
CA ASN A 223 2.76 -0.71 25.98
C ASN A 223 3.80 0.09 25.17
N GLU A 224 4.87 0.53 25.82
CA GLU A 224 6.02 1.19 25.19
C GLU A 224 7.27 0.34 25.40
N VAL A 225 7.92 -0.06 24.31
CA VAL A 225 9.08 -0.95 24.30
C VAL A 225 10.21 -0.28 23.50
N GLU A 226 11.35 -0.07 24.12
CA GLU A 226 12.56 0.41 23.46
C GLU A 226 13.74 -0.51 23.76
N GLY A 227 14.37 -1.07 22.72
CA GLY A 227 15.47 -2.02 22.81
C GLY A 227 15.24 -3.28 22.01
N HIS A 228 15.94 -4.35 22.33
CA HIS A 228 15.94 -5.57 21.53
C HIS A 228 15.51 -6.81 22.33
N ASN A 229 14.85 -7.75 21.64
CA ASN A 229 14.48 -9.05 22.22
C ASN A 229 13.62 -8.93 23.48
N ASN A 230 12.77 -7.92 23.60
CA ASN A 230 11.88 -7.75 24.73
C ASN A 230 10.50 -8.41 24.46
N ILE A 231 9.88 -8.88 25.52
CA ILE A 231 8.48 -9.33 25.55
C ILE A 231 7.71 -8.39 26.49
N ALA A 232 6.68 -7.73 25.99
CA ALA A 232 5.81 -6.88 26.81
C ALA A 232 4.34 -7.23 26.55
N ASP A 233 3.69 -7.80 27.52
CA ASP A 233 2.26 -8.16 27.45
C ASP A 233 1.43 -7.40 28.49
N GLY A 234 0.18 -7.16 28.18
CA GLY A 234 -0.76 -6.54 29.10
C GLY A 234 -1.02 -5.06 28.81
N ARG A 235 -0.97 -4.23 29.85
CA ARG A 235 -1.44 -2.86 29.72
C ARG A 235 -0.50 -1.81 30.32
N THR A 236 -0.12 -0.83 29.53
CA THR A 236 0.65 0.34 29.95
C THR A 236 2.01 -0.04 30.56
N ASN A 237 2.65 -1.05 30.04
CA ASN A 237 4.00 -1.40 30.46
C ASN A 237 5.03 -0.53 29.71
N GLU A 238 6.09 -0.11 30.38
CA GLU A 238 7.23 0.63 29.84
C GLU A 238 8.48 -0.24 29.98
N VAL A 239 9.12 -0.58 28.87
CA VAL A 239 10.29 -1.47 28.84
C VAL A 239 11.40 -0.79 28.06
N THR A 240 12.56 -0.59 28.73
CA THR A 240 13.74 0.00 28.10
C THR A 240 14.94 -0.91 28.33
N GLY A 241 15.61 -1.31 27.27
CA GLY A 241 16.77 -2.21 27.31
C GLY A 241 16.53 -3.51 26.55
N ASP A 242 17.27 -4.57 26.89
CA ASP A 242 17.30 -5.77 26.09
C ASP A 242 16.91 -7.02 26.88
N TYR A 243 16.29 -7.99 26.21
CA TYR A 243 15.96 -9.30 26.78
C TYR A 243 15.07 -9.24 28.02
N ASN A 244 14.21 -8.23 28.15
CA ASN A 244 13.28 -8.15 29.27
C ASN A 244 11.96 -8.84 28.95
N THR A 245 11.37 -9.50 29.96
CA THR A 245 10.02 -10.05 29.89
C THR A 245 9.13 -9.34 30.91
N VAL A 246 8.11 -8.68 30.41
CA VAL A 246 7.20 -7.86 31.25
C VAL A 246 5.76 -8.23 30.97
N ASP A 247 5.06 -8.64 32.01
CA ASP A 247 3.65 -9.02 31.95
C ASP A 247 2.80 -8.26 32.99
N GLY A 248 1.61 -7.94 32.65
CA GLY A 248 0.65 -7.36 33.55
C GLY A 248 0.32 -5.89 33.29
N ARG A 249 0.30 -5.06 34.37
CA ARG A 249 -0.21 -3.72 34.26
C ARG A 249 0.70 -2.67 34.86
N THR A 250 1.05 -1.64 34.09
CA THR A 250 1.79 -0.47 34.55
C THR A 250 3.16 -0.80 35.16
N ASN A 251 3.81 -1.84 34.65
CA ASN A 251 5.18 -2.13 35.07
C ASN A 251 6.17 -1.26 34.30
N LYS A 252 7.22 -0.81 34.98
CA LYS A 252 8.33 -0.08 34.40
C LYS A 252 9.62 -0.84 34.60
N VAL A 253 10.28 -1.21 33.50
CA VAL A 253 11.49 -2.03 33.52
C VAL A 253 12.59 -1.33 32.71
N THR A 254 13.72 -1.13 33.32
CA THR A 254 14.91 -0.55 32.69
C THR A 254 16.11 -1.45 32.93
N GLY A 255 16.84 -1.82 31.87
CA GLY A 255 18.02 -2.66 31.96
C GLY A 255 17.92 -3.91 31.10
N LYS A 256 18.56 -5.00 31.55
CA LYS A 256 18.66 -6.23 30.75
C LYS A 256 18.27 -7.48 31.53
N LEU A 257 17.73 -8.46 30.81
CA LEU A 257 17.42 -9.78 31.36
C LEU A 257 16.49 -9.74 32.58
N ASN A 258 15.63 -8.73 32.70
CA ASN A 258 14.68 -8.62 33.78
C ASN A 258 13.36 -9.33 33.47
N VAL A 259 12.77 -9.96 34.49
CA VAL A 259 11.42 -10.51 34.47
C VAL A 259 10.56 -9.73 35.45
N ALA A 260 9.52 -9.05 34.98
CA ALA A 260 8.60 -8.31 35.82
C ALA A 260 7.16 -8.73 35.55
N SER A 261 6.46 -9.20 36.57
CA SER A 261 5.06 -9.58 36.43
C SER A 261 4.16 -8.96 37.49
N GLY A 262 2.89 -8.70 37.16
CA GLY A 262 1.92 -8.18 38.07
C GLY A 262 1.57 -6.71 37.82
N ARG A 263 1.56 -5.89 38.88
CA ARG A 263 1.03 -4.52 38.79
C ARG A 263 1.95 -3.47 39.38
N SER A 264 2.26 -2.42 38.62
CA SER A 264 2.97 -1.23 39.11
C SER A 264 4.36 -1.54 39.68
N ASN A 265 5.04 -2.54 39.17
CA ASN A 265 6.42 -2.81 39.58
C ASN A 265 7.39 -1.89 38.83
N GLU A 266 8.41 -1.39 39.53
CA GLU A 266 9.50 -0.58 38.98
C GLU A 266 10.81 -1.38 39.16
N VAL A 267 11.48 -1.68 38.04
CA VAL A 267 12.70 -2.48 38.01
C VAL A 267 13.78 -1.73 37.25
N ASN A 268 14.90 -1.47 37.90
CA ASN A 268 16.07 -0.84 37.32
C ASN A 268 17.32 -1.67 37.65
N GLY A 269 18.01 -2.16 36.61
CA GLY A 269 19.16 -3.03 36.73
C GLY A 269 19.07 -4.23 35.81
N SER A 270 19.84 -5.28 36.10
CA SER A 270 19.93 -6.44 35.22
C SER A 270 19.70 -7.76 35.99
N GLY A 271 19.09 -8.74 35.30
CA GLY A 271 18.91 -10.07 35.88
C GLY A 271 17.87 -10.15 37.00
N ASN A 272 17.02 -9.16 37.17
CA ASN A 272 16.06 -9.14 38.27
C ASN A 272 14.80 -9.95 37.95
N SER A 273 14.25 -10.63 39.00
CA SER A 273 12.94 -11.27 38.93
C SER A 273 11.99 -10.63 39.94
N VAL A 274 10.96 -9.97 39.45
CA VAL A 274 10.04 -9.17 40.26
C VAL A 274 8.61 -9.57 39.98
N SER A 275 7.85 -9.96 41.02
CA SER A 275 6.45 -10.36 40.88
C SER A 275 5.59 -9.80 41.99
N GLY A 276 4.38 -9.36 41.63
CA GLY A 276 3.40 -8.88 42.60
C GLY A 276 2.97 -7.44 42.35
N ILE A 277 2.84 -6.67 43.43
CA ILE A 277 2.23 -5.32 43.35
C ILE A 277 3.17 -4.26 43.94
N ALA A 278 3.46 -3.23 43.18
CA ALA A 278 4.16 -2.04 43.64
C ALA A 278 5.55 -2.32 44.25
N ASN A 279 6.26 -3.31 43.73
CA ASN A 279 7.66 -3.58 44.12
C ASN A 279 8.58 -2.60 43.40
N LYS A 280 9.60 -2.11 44.11
CA LYS A 280 10.65 -1.26 43.55
C LYS A 280 12.00 -1.92 43.76
N VAL A 281 12.68 -2.21 42.64
CA VAL A 281 14.00 -2.85 42.64
C VAL A 281 14.99 -1.95 41.89
N THR A 282 16.06 -1.59 42.54
CA THR A 282 17.19 -0.84 41.97
C THR A 282 18.48 -1.59 42.31
N ALA A 283 18.70 -2.70 41.66
CA ALA A 283 19.80 -3.63 41.91
C ALA A 283 19.95 -4.58 40.70
N ASP A 284 21.00 -5.36 40.71
CA ASP A 284 21.21 -6.49 39.80
C ASP A 284 20.93 -7.81 40.50
N GLU A 285 20.48 -8.82 39.73
CA GLU A 285 20.26 -10.20 40.18
C GLU A 285 19.31 -10.33 41.39
N ALA A 286 18.42 -9.37 41.62
CA ALA A 286 17.54 -9.33 42.76
C ALA A 286 16.24 -10.13 42.53
N LEU A 287 15.68 -10.64 43.62
CA LEU A 287 14.38 -11.30 43.69
C LEU A 287 13.45 -10.53 44.59
N ALA A 288 12.29 -10.13 44.09
CA ALA A 288 11.28 -9.42 44.86
C ALA A 288 9.88 -9.97 44.57
N TYR A 289 9.26 -10.60 45.55
CA TYR A 289 7.95 -11.19 45.44
C TYR A 289 6.97 -10.58 46.48
N GLY A 290 5.74 -10.32 46.10
CA GLY A 290 4.73 -9.86 47.00
C GLY A 290 4.31 -8.41 46.76
N ARG A 291 4.19 -7.62 47.81
CA ARG A 291 3.64 -6.26 47.72
C ARG A 291 4.55 -5.25 48.37
N SER A 292 4.81 -4.14 47.68
CA SER A 292 5.49 -2.96 48.19
C SER A 292 6.91 -3.24 48.73
N ASN A 293 7.61 -4.23 48.16
CA ASN A 293 9.01 -4.48 48.50
C ASN A 293 9.90 -3.39 47.87
N LYS A 294 10.91 -2.98 48.62
CA LYS A 294 11.98 -2.10 48.12
C LYS A 294 13.30 -2.85 48.25
N VAL A 295 13.98 -3.04 47.13
CA VAL A 295 15.30 -3.67 47.06
C VAL A 295 16.25 -2.68 46.40
N GLU A 296 17.31 -2.29 47.09
CA GLU A 296 18.35 -1.40 46.58
C GLU A 296 19.70 -2.10 46.71
N ALA A 297 20.61 -1.87 45.76
CA ALA A 297 21.98 -2.36 45.91
C ALA A 297 22.63 -1.72 47.16
N THR A 298 23.24 -2.52 47.97
CA THR A 298 24.16 -2.04 48.99
C THR A 298 25.56 -2.02 48.38
N ASP A 299 26.25 -0.86 48.45
CA ASP A 299 27.63 -0.69 48.04
C ASP A 299 28.57 -1.68 48.77
#